data_354603bbb92028e28124c8fc69b4b25f
#
_entry.id   354603bbb92028e28124c8fc69b4b25f
#
_cell.length_a   1.000
_cell.length_b   1.000
_cell.length_c   1.000
_cell.angle_alpha   90.00
_cell.angle_beta   90.00
_cell.angle_gamma   90.00
#
_symmetry.space_group_name_H-M   'P 1'
#
loop_
_entity.id
_entity.type
_entity.pdbx_description
1 polymer ?
#
loop_
_entity_poly.entity_id
_entity_poly.type
_entity_poly.pdbx_seq_one_letter_code
_entity_poly.pdbx_strand_id
1 'polypeptide(L)'
;MKKLSSKEPWQKALVVLIQLEVAQKKLGSYLESFERDASGYAVCRAYVLNVIKHRQLLEYFLKLHAKKMPQRELKCFLLLVLGQLWQKFLNKNLSKDDVAPLINGWIERSKELFVSPECKFINAILRKVLPFFENVNTLPWTVRYNMPSFLIERYQPYYGKANLQKYLQWNEGFSKIYIRTNEKIDGLKSTQWEGFFELTDKVRWQDVLTVLQAGKAYIQDPMTRIPIEQLNVQLGNNIFDLCAAPGGKTVQIAQKLQQTGCIVAVDLPNHMKRLQANTKFYPQVHLMGKDVLELQEDDFSKNELPSSYDRVLIDVPCSNTGVIRRKPDVLNRLSPSDFEILPKIQFELLCKASKFVRKEGLLVYSTCSIDPEENEGVVKSFLEQHKNFILLSSHISLPWIDGHDGGGAFCLKKC
;
A
#
# COMPACT_ATOMS: atom_id res chain seq x y z
N MET A 1 25.82 0.40 -22.16
CA MET A 1 25.57 -0.71 -21.19
C MET A 1 25.58 -2.04 -21.95
N LYS A 2 26.25 -3.06 -21.42
CA LYS A 2 26.19 -4.43 -21.95
C LYS A 2 24.79 -5.02 -21.69
N LYS A 3 24.40 -6.08 -22.41
CA LYS A 3 23.06 -6.67 -22.31
C LYS A 3 22.79 -7.18 -20.88
N LEU A 4 21.77 -6.66 -20.22
CA LEU A 4 21.33 -7.12 -18.89
C LEU A 4 20.83 -8.57 -18.99
N SER A 5 21.40 -9.47 -18.19
CA SER A 5 21.04 -10.90 -18.22
C SER A 5 19.78 -11.24 -17.40
N SER A 6 19.25 -10.32 -16.62
CA SER A 6 18.07 -10.45 -15.72
C SER A 6 18.06 -11.70 -14.80
N LYS A 7 19.20 -12.33 -14.54
CA LYS A 7 19.31 -13.52 -13.70
C LYS A 7 19.29 -13.17 -12.21
N GLU A 8 20.08 -12.18 -11.83
CA GLU A 8 20.22 -11.76 -10.44
C GLU A 8 19.11 -10.77 -10.02
N PRO A 9 18.64 -10.80 -8.75
CA PRO A 9 17.58 -9.90 -8.26
C PRO A 9 17.88 -8.42 -8.46
N TRP A 10 19.14 -8.00 -8.32
CA TRP A 10 19.55 -6.61 -8.52
C TRP A 10 19.49 -6.18 -9.99
N GLN A 11 19.79 -7.10 -10.93
CA GLN A 11 19.66 -6.84 -12.37
C GLN A 11 18.18 -6.68 -12.76
N LYS A 12 17.29 -7.52 -12.21
CA LYS A 12 15.85 -7.38 -12.38
C LYS A 12 15.37 -6.03 -11.82
N ALA A 13 15.82 -5.65 -10.63
CA ALA A 13 15.50 -4.36 -10.03
C ALA A 13 15.96 -3.18 -10.89
N LEU A 14 17.15 -3.26 -11.45
CA LEU A 14 17.66 -2.23 -12.36
C LEU A 14 16.80 -2.08 -13.62
N VAL A 15 16.35 -3.17 -14.22
CA VAL A 15 15.41 -3.14 -15.37
C VAL A 15 14.12 -2.42 -14.98
N VAL A 16 13.51 -2.77 -13.83
CA VAL A 16 12.28 -2.11 -13.35
C VAL A 16 12.51 -0.62 -13.12
N LEU A 17 13.63 -0.23 -12.49
CA LEU A 17 13.95 1.19 -12.27
C LEU A 17 14.10 1.96 -13.57
N ILE A 18 14.78 1.39 -14.57
CA ILE A 18 14.93 2.01 -15.90
C ILE A 18 13.54 2.17 -16.57
N GLN A 19 12.68 1.18 -16.47
CA GLN A 19 11.34 1.24 -17.03
C GLN A 19 10.46 2.31 -16.33
N LEU A 20 10.58 2.44 -15.01
CA LEU A 20 9.88 3.48 -14.23
C LEU A 20 10.32 4.90 -14.60
N GLU A 21 11.57 5.10 -15.07
CA GLU A 21 12.03 6.40 -15.60
C GLU A 21 11.37 6.77 -16.94
N VAL A 22 10.88 5.79 -17.69
CA VAL A 22 10.31 6.01 -19.04
C VAL A 22 8.80 6.15 -19.01
N ALA A 23 8.12 5.39 -18.15
CA ALA A 23 6.66 5.34 -18.14
C ALA A 23 6.12 5.40 -16.69
N GLN A 24 5.18 6.32 -16.45
CA GLN A 24 4.53 6.54 -15.14
C GLN A 24 3.44 5.49 -14.85
N LYS A 25 3.75 4.20 -14.96
CA LYS A 25 2.82 3.12 -14.59
C LYS A 25 2.91 2.79 -13.10
N LYS A 26 1.86 2.19 -12.56
CA LYS A 26 1.88 1.68 -11.17
C LYS A 26 3.00 0.64 -11.02
N LEU A 27 3.76 0.69 -9.93
CA LEU A 27 4.86 -0.25 -9.68
C LEU A 27 4.42 -1.72 -9.81
N GLY A 28 3.21 -2.05 -9.35
CA GLY A 28 2.65 -3.39 -9.44
C GLY A 28 2.67 -3.96 -10.86
N SER A 29 2.38 -3.15 -11.88
CA SER A 29 2.34 -3.62 -13.27
C SER A 29 3.70 -4.04 -13.83
N TYR A 30 4.78 -3.45 -13.31
CA TYR A 30 6.15 -3.84 -13.70
C TYR A 30 6.61 -5.11 -12.98
N LEU A 31 6.21 -5.28 -11.72
CA LEU A 31 6.57 -6.43 -10.91
C LEU A 31 5.75 -7.69 -11.27
N GLU A 32 4.56 -7.53 -11.83
CA GLU A 32 3.72 -8.65 -12.30
C GLU A 32 4.32 -9.43 -13.48
N SER A 33 5.22 -8.81 -14.24
CA SER A 33 5.96 -9.48 -15.32
C SER A 33 6.99 -10.48 -14.84
N PHE A 34 7.32 -10.50 -13.55
CA PHE A 34 8.24 -11.47 -12.95
C PHE A 34 7.44 -12.58 -12.27
N GLU A 35 7.88 -13.83 -12.43
CA GLU A 35 7.31 -14.96 -11.72
C GLU A 35 7.41 -14.73 -10.21
N ARG A 36 6.27 -14.70 -9.52
CA ARG A 36 6.18 -14.41 -8.09
C ARG A 36 6.86 -15.47 -7.21
N ASP A 37 7.00 -16.68 -7.73
CA ASP A 37 7.60 -17.81 -7.03
C ASP A 37 9.13 -17.87 -7.20
N ALA A 38 9.72 -17.00 -8.01
CA ALA A 38 11.18 -16.92 -8.15
C ALA A 38 11.81 -16.42 -6.83
N SER A 39 12.77 -17.15 -6.31
CA SER A 39 13.49 -16.86 -5.06
C SER A 39 14.09 -15.44 -4.98
N GLY A 40 14.18 -14.74 -6.11
CA GLY A 40 14.66 -13.37 -6.21
C GLY A 40 13.57 -12.28 -6.25
N TYR A 41 12.28 -12.63 -6.32
CA TYR A 41 11.22 -11.61 -6.46
C TYR A 41 11.14 -10.65 -5.27
N ALA A 42 11.14 -11.20 -4.05
CA ALA A 42 11.07 -10.41 -2.82
C ALA A 42 12.27 -9.46 -2.70
N VAL A 43 13.46 -9.92 -3.03
CA VAL A 43 14.70 -9.14 -3.01
C VAL A 43 14.67 -8.06 -4.10
N CYS A 44 14.28 -8.40 -5.33
CA CYS A 44 14.08 -7.43 -6.41
C CYS A 44 13.10 -6.33 -6.01
N ARG A 45 11.95 -6.70 -5.47
CA ARG A 45 10.93 -5.76 -4.99
C ARG A 45 11.47 -4.85 -3.89
N ALA A 46 12.21 -5.41 -2.93
CA ALA A 46 12.83 -4.64 -1.86
C ALA A 46 13.83 -3.60 -2.40
N TYR A 47 14.66 -3.95 -3.38
CA TYR A 47 15.57 -3.04 -4.04
C TYR A 47 14.84 -1.87 -4.71
N VAL A 48 13.79 -2.15 -5.47
CA VAL A 48 13.02 -1.12 -6.17
C VAL A 48 12.30 -0.20 -5.19
N LEU A 49 11.60 -0.77 -4.20
CA LEU A 49 10.87 0.00 -3.19
C LEU A 49 11.80 0.93 -2.40
N ASN A 50 13.01 0.48 -2.12
CA ASN A 50 14.01 1.26 -1.38
C ASN A 50 14.43 2.50 -2.17
N VAL A 51 14.66 2.36 -3.48
CA VAL A 51 14.96 3.50 -4.34
C VAL A 51 13.78 4.46 -4.42
N ILE A 52 12.55 3.95 -4.66
CA ILE A 52 11.35 4.78 -4.77
C ILE A 52 11.13 5.57 -3.48
N LYS A 53 11.25 4.91 -2.33
CA LYS A 53 11.02 5.51 -1.00
C LYS A 53 11.97 6.67 -0.70
N HIS A 54 13.20 6.61 -1.18
CA HIS A 54 14.26 7.58 -0.84
C HIS A 54 14.76 8.37 -2.06
N ARG A 55 14.01 8.36 -3.14
CA ARG A 55 14.46 8.86 -4.44
C ARG A 55 15.04 10.27 -4.39
N GLN A 56 14.36 11.23 -3.77
CA GLN A 56 14.83 12.62 -3.72
C GLN A 56 16.14 12.76 -2.94
N LEU A 57 16.31 12.02 -1.84
CA LEU A 57 17.55 11.99 -1.07
C LEU A 57 18.72 11.46 -1.92
N LEU A 58 18.49 10.34 -2.62
CA LEU A 58 19.52 9.70 -3.45
C LEU A 58 19.88 10.55 -4.67
N GLU A 59 18.91 11.17 -5.32
CA GLU A 59 19.15 12.10 -6.43
C GLU A 59 19.83 13.39 -5.96
N TYR A 60 19.50 13.90 -4.77
CA TYR A 60 20.16 15.06 -4.16
C TYR A 60 21.65 14.76 -3.92
N PHE A 61 21.96 13.57 -3.38
CA PHE A 61 23.35 13.13 -3.24
C PHE A 61 24.11 13.13 -4.56
N LEU A 62 23.48 12.58 -5.61
CA LEU A 62 24.11 12.56 -6.95
C LEU A 62 24.33 13.98 -7.49
N LYS A 63 23.38 14.90 -7.32
CA LYS A 63 23.51 16.31 -7.73
C LYS A 63 24.65 17.02 -7.04
N LEU A 64 24.89 16.73 -5.74
CA LEU A 64 26.00 17.32 -5.00
C LEU A 64 27.38 16.86 -5.45
N HIS A 65 27.48 15.61 -5.90
CA HIS A 65 28.77 14.96 -6.11
C HIS A 65 29.11 14.67 -7.57
N ALA A 66 28.16 14.77 -8.48
CA ALA A 66 28.36 14.62 -9.92
C ALA A 66 28.30 15.99 -10.62
N LYS A 67 29.33 16.34 -11.41
CA LYS A 67 29.33 17.59 -12.22
C LYS A 67 28.13 17.67 -13.17
N LYS A 68 27.67 16.53 -13.67
CA LYS A 68 26.49 16.37 -14.53
C LYS A 68 25.79 15.08 -14.14
N MET A 69 24.45 15.09 -14.16
CA MET A 69 23.68 13.87 -13.90
C MET A 69 24.07 12.79 -14.90
N PRO A 70 24.32 11.56 -14.42
CA PRO A 70 24.64 10.44 -15.30
C PRO A 70 23.50 10.12 -16.27
N GLN A 71 23.81 9.42 -17.36
CA GLN A 71 22.79 8.84 -18.24
C GLN A 71 21.89 7.87 -17.44
N ARG A 72 20.68 7.67 -17.95
CA ARG A 72 19.59 6.96 -17.27
C ARG A 72 20.01 5.64 -16.61
N GLU A 73 20.66 4.77 -17.36
CA GLU A 73 21.07 3.45 -16.90
C GLU A 73 22.08 3.52 -15.74
N LEU A 74 23.07 4.38 -15.88
CA LEU A 74 24.09 4.62 -14.86
C LEU A 74 23.47 5.31 -13.64
N LYS A 75 22.55 6.26 -13.84
CA LYS A 75 21.77 6.89 -12.77
C LYS A 75 20.99 5.83 -11.99
N CYS A 76 20.20 4.99 -12.66
CA CYS A 76 19.39 3.95 -12.02
C CYS A 76 20.26 2.94 -11.24
N PHE A 77 21.43 2.56 -11.78
CA PHE A 77 22.37 1.71 -11.05
C PHE A 77 22.88 2.39 -9.77
N LEU A 78 23.31 3.64 -9.87
CA LEU A 78 23.76 4.40 -8.69
C LEU A 78 22.65 4.57 -7.66
N LEU A 79 21.42 4.88 -8.06
CA LEU A 79 20.27 4.97 -7.15
C LEU A 79 20.00 3.63 -6.45
N LEU A 80 20.11 2.51 -7.18
CA LEU A 80 19.96 1.17 -6.60
C LEU A 80 21.02 0.90 -5.53
N VAL A 81 22.29 1.19 -5.83
CA VAL A 81 23.40 0.99 -4.87
C VAL A 81 23.27 1.90 -3.67
N LEU A 82 23.01 3.19 -3.88
CA LEU A 82 22.82 4.19 -2.83
C LEU A 82 21.64 3.83 -1.92
N GLY A 83 20.53 3.35 -2.51
CA GLY A 83 19.37 2.87 -1.75
C GLY A 83 19.71 1.70 -0.83
N GLN A 84 20.57 0.76 -1.27
CA GLN A 84 21.00 -0.36 -0.44
C GLN A 84 21.92 0.11 0.71
N LEU A 85 22.85 1.02 0.41
CA LEU A 85 23.73 1.59 1.43
C LEU A 85 22.94 2.41 2.46
N TRP A 86 21.96 3.21 1.99
CA TRP A 86 21.08 3.97 2.86
C TRP A 86 20.26 3.07 3.79
N GLN A 87 19.68 2.00 3.26
CA GLN A 87 18.91 1.04 4.06
C GLN A 87 19.76 0.40 5.17
N LYS A 88 21.01 0.02 4.86
CA LYS A 88 21.92 -0.51 5.86
C LYS A 88 22.29 0.54 6.91
N PHE A 89 22.47 1.79 6.49
CA PHE A 89 22.74 2.90 7.41
C PHE A 89 21.57 3.11 8.39
N LEU A 90 20.33 3.12 7.90
CA LEU A 90 19.14 3.26 8.74
C LEU A 90 19.00 2.13 9.78
N ASN A 91 19.40 0.92 9.43
CA ASN A 91 19.37 -0.24 10.32
C ASN A 91 20.51 -0.21 11.36
N LYS A 92 21.35 0.82 11.38
CA LYS A 92 22.56 0.91 12.20
C LYS A 92 23.54 -0.27 12.01
N ASN A 93 23.44 -0.96 10.88
CA ASN A 93 24.28 -2.10 10.51
C ASN A 93 25.39 -1.70 9.54
N LEU A 94 25.74 -0.40 9.48
CA LEU A 94 26.77 0.12 8.58
C LEU A 94 27.81 0.86 9.41
N SER A 95 28.89 0.18 9.77
CA SER A 95 30.11 0.81 10.29
C SER A 95 30.99 1.30 9.14
N LYS A 96 32.02 2.10 9.45
CA LYS A 96 33.02 2.49 8.44
C LYS A 96 33.71 1.29 7.81
N ASP A 97 33.94 0.26 8.60
CA ASP A 97 34.61 -0.97 8.17
C ASP A 97 33.73 -1.81 7.26
N ASP A 98 32.40 -1.74 7.39
CA ASP A 98 31.44 -2.46 6.56
C ASP A 98 31.19 -1.78 5.20
N VAL A 99 31.39 -0.48 5.09
CA VAL A 99 31.10 0.30 3.86
C VAL A 99 32.01 -0.08 2.70
N ALA A 100 33.32 -0.21 2.96
CA ALA A 100 34.30 -0.47 1.91
C ALA A 100 34.09 -1.82 1.19
N PRO A 101 33.88 -2.96 1.90
CA PRO A 101 33.54 -4.23 1.25
C PRO A 101 32.25 -4.19 0.44
N LEU A 102 31.21 -3.51 0.95
CA LEU A 102 29.95 -3.35 0.22
C LEU A 102 30.12 -2.55 -1.07
N ILE A 103 30.83 -1.43 -1.01
CA ILE A 103 31.13 -0.61 -2.19
C ILE A 103 31.93 -1.43 -3.19
N ASN A 104 32.97 -2.15 -2.74
CA ASN A 104 33.79 -2.99 -3.62
C ASN A 104 32.94 -4.06 -4.32
N GLY A 105 32.03 -4.74 -3.60
CA GLY A 105 31.11 -5.70 -4.20
C GLY A 105 30.23 -5.09 -5.31
N TRP A 106 29.74 -3.86 -5.12
CA TRP A 106 28.97 -3.17 -6.15
C TRP A 106 29.82 -2.67 -7.31
N ILE A 107 31.09 -2.30 -7.08
CA ILE A 107 32.04 -1.95 -8.14
C ILE A 107 32.31 -3.17 -9.02
N GLU A 108 32.52 -4.36 -8.44
CA GLU A 108 32.69 -5.59 -9.24
C GLU A 108 31.45 -5.86 -10.11
N ARG A 109 30.24 -5.77 -9.57
CA ARG A 109 28.98 -5.88 -10.34
C ARG A 109 28.88 -4.84 -11.45
N SER A 110 29.37 -3.62 -11.22
CA SER A 110 29.33 -2.57 -12.22
C SER A 110 30.16 -2.91 -13.48
N LYS A 111 31.25 -3.66 -13.36
CA LYS A 111 32.10 -4.08 -14.48
C LYS A 111 31.38 -5.03 -15.47
N GLU A 112 30.31 -5.69 -15.01
CA GLU A 112 29.46 -6.51 -15.87
C GLU A 112 28.69 -5.66 -16.88
N LEU A 113 28.33 -4.41 -16.51
CA LEU A 113 27.40 -3.55 -17.24
C LEU A 113 28.05 -2.34 -17.91
N PHE A 114 29.09 -1.78 -17.29
CA PHE A 114 29.66 -0.49 -17.63
C PHE A 114 31.10 -0.58 -18.09
N VAL A 115 31.57 0.45 -18.80
CA VAL A 115 32.97 0.57 -19.24
C VAL A 115 33.85 1.16 -18.13
N SER A 116 35.17 0.99 -18.25
CA SER A 116 36.14 1.39 -17.22
C SER A 116 36.00 2.84 -16.70
N PRO A 117 35.76 3.86 -17.53
CA PRO A 117 35.54 5.23 -17.04
C PRO A 117 34.30 5.37 -16.17
N GLU A 118 33.20 4.68 -16.50
CA GLU A 118 31.96 4.67 -15.72
C GLU A 118 32.17 3.96 -14.37
N CYS A 119 32.89 2.82 -14.34
CA CYS A 119 33.22 2.13 -13.11
C CYS A 119 34.09 2.98 -12.18
N LYS A 120 35.05 3.74 -12.72
CA LYS A 120 35.84 4.70 -11.94
C LYS A 120 34.97 5.80 -11.36
N PHE A 121 34.02 6.32 -12.14
CA PHE A 121 33.07 7.32 -11.70
C PHE A 121 32.18 6.78 -10.57
N ILE A 122 31.61 5.55 -10.71
CA ILE A 122 30.83 4.88 -9.67
C ILE A 122 31.64 4.82 -8.37
N ASN A 123 32.88 4.34 -8.42
CA ASN A 123 33.74 4.26 -7.24
C ASN A 123 33.97 5.63 -6.58
N ALA A 124 34.26 6.65 -7.37
CA ALA A 124 34.49 8.02 -6.85
C ALA A 124 33.24 8.60 -6.17
N ILE A 125 32.05 8.33 -6.68
CA ILE A 125 30.78 8.77 -6.11
C ILE A 125 30.50 8.01 -4.81
N LEU A 126 30.58 6.68 -4.81
CA LEU A 126 30.20 5.84 -3.67
C LEU A 126 31.10 6.08 -2.44
N ARG A 127 32.37 6.44 -2.63
CA ARG A 127 33.28 6.77 -1.50
C ARG A 127 32.86 8.02 -0.70
N LYS A 128 31.98 8.85 -1.24
CA LYS A 128 31.48 10.08 -0.57
C LYS A 128 30.19 9.86 0.22
N VAL A 129 29.63 8.64 0.20
CA VAL A 129 28.28 8.38 0.70
C VAL A 129 28.16 8.47 2.21
N LEU A 130 29.14 7.96 2.96
CA LEU A 130 29.03 7.86 4.41
C LEU A 130 28.97 9.22 5.11
N PRO A 131 29.89 10.17 4.83
CA PRO A 131 29.81 11.53 5.41
C PRO A 131 28.52 12.26 5.06
N PHE A 132 27.92 11.97 3.88
CA PHE A 132 26.65 12.53 3.51
C PHE A 132 25.51 11.96 4.36
N PHE A 133 25.46 10.63 4.55
CA PHE A 133 24.43 9.99 5.35
C PHE A 133 24.42 10.41 6.81
N GLU A 134 25.59 10.68 7.38
CA GLU A 134 25.75 11.19 8.75
C GLU A 134 25.09 12.57 8.94
N ASN A 135 24.94 13.36 7.87
CA ASN A 135 24.45 14.75 7.92
C ASN A 135 23.04 14.95 7.33
N VAL A 136 22.34 13.89 6.94
CA VAL A 136 21.04 14.02 6.23
C VAL A 136 19.92 14.65 7.06
N ASN A 137 20.02 14.66 8.38
CA ASN A 137 19.01 15.25 9.26
C ASN A 137 18.95 16.78 9.17
N THR A 138 19.96 17.43 8.56
CA THR A 138 19.97 18.87 8.29
C THR A 138 19.24 19.26 7.02
N LEU A 139 18.89 18.27 6.19
CA LEU A 139 18.22 18.48 4.91
C LEU A 139 16.74 18.82 5.08
N PRO A 140 16.15 19.57 4.13
CA PRO A 140 14.70 19.79 4.09
C PRO A 140 13.93 18.46 4.10
N TRP A 141 12.78 18.42 4.75
CA TRP A 141 11.96 17.22 4.85
C TRP A 141 11.53 16.66 3.49
N THR A 142 11.34 17.52 2.49
CA THR A 142 11.06 17.11 1.10
C THR A 142 12.16 16.21 0.54
N VAL A 143 13.41 16.55 0.79
CA VAL A 143 14.57 15.76 0.35
C VAL A 143 14.80 14.56 1.28
N ARG A 144 14.82 14.80 2.59
CA ARG A 144 15.17 13.79 3.61
C ARG A 144 14.21 12.61 3.62
N TYR A 145 12.89 12.87 3.49
CA TYR A 145 11.82 11.87 3.57
C TYR A 145 11.12 11.61 2.23
N ASN A 146 11.65 12.18 1.13
CA ASN A 146 11.02 12.03 -0.19
C ASN A 146 9.54 12.44 -0.21
N MET A 147 9.16 13.42 0.63
CA MET A 147 7.77 13.87 0.76
C MET A 147 7.53 15.14 -0.09
N PRO A 148 6.55 15.14 -1.00
CA PRO A 148 6.18 16.36 -1.74
C PRO A 148 5.83 17.52 -0.81
N SER A 149 6.24 18.75 -1.16
CA SER A 149 6.02 19.94 -0.33
C SER A 149 4.53 20.17 -0.06
N PHE A 150 3.68 19.98 -1.07
CA PHE A 150 2.23 20.18 -0.93
C PHE A 150 1.59 19.25 0.12
N LEU A 151 2.11 18.04 0.33
CA LEU A 151 1.62 17.14 1.39
C LEU A 151 2.08 17.62 2.78
N ILE A 152 3.30 18.15 2.89
CA ILE A 152 3.79 18.75 4.13
C ILE A 152 2.94 19.96 4.49
N GLU A 153 2.71 20.86 3.54
CA GLU A 153 1.90 22.06 3.69
C GLU A 153 0.44 21.72 4.03
N ARG A 154 -0.12 20.69 3.39
CA ARG A 154 -1.48 20.21 3.64
C ARG A 154 -1.66 19.64 5.05
N TYR A 155 -0.74 18.79 5.50
CA TYR A 155 -0.93 18.06 6.76
C TYR A 155 -0.42 18.78 7.99
N GLN A 156 0.48 19.75 7.86
CA GLN A 156 1.00 20.49 9.00
C GLN A 156 -0.07 21.25 9.80
N PRO A 157 -1.09 21.90 9.18
CA PRO A 157 -2.19 22.53 9.92
C PRO A 157 -3.05 21.54 10.70
N TYR A 158 -3.28 20.33 10.17
CA TYR A 158 -4.14 19.32 10.82
C TYR A 158 -3.43 18.57 11.95
N TYR A 159 -2.19 18.16 11.73
CA TYR A 159 -1.50 17.26 12.64
C TYR A 159 -0.43 17.96 13.49
N GLY A 160 -0.04 19.16 13.14
CA GLY A 160 1.07 19.89 13.76
C GLY A 160 2.44 19.32 13.37
N LYS A 161 3.49 20.14 13.54
CA LYS A 161 4.86 19.80 13.10
C LYS A 161 5.40 18.50 13.73
N ALA A 162 5.15 18.29 15.02
CA ALA A 162 5.67 17.12 15.74
C ALA A 162 5.07 15.79 15.25
N ASN A 163 3.74 15.72 15.04
CA ASN A 163 3.09 14.52 14.53
C ASN A 163 3.41 14.31 13.05
N LEU A 164 3.52 15.38 12.27
CA LEU A 164 3.95 15.27 10.88
C LEU A 164 5.36 14.68 10.79
N GLN A 165 6.30 15.09 11.66
CA GLN A 165 7.62 14.47 11.71
C GLN A 165 7.56 12.98 12.05
N LYS A 166 6.72 12.56 13.00
CA LYS A 166 6.49 11.14 13.31
C LYS A 166 5.93 10.38 12.11
N TYR A 167 5.00 10.97 11.38
CA TYR A 167 4.46 10.39 10.14
C TYR A 167 5.52 10.20 9.06
N LEU A 168 6.39 11.19 8.85
CA LEU A 168 7.51 11.10 7.91
C LEU A 168 8.48 9.98 8.30
N GLN A 169 8.87 9.91 9.58
CA GLN A 169 9.71 8.84 10.12
C GLN A 169 9.05 7.46 10.01
N TRP A 170 7.74 7.37 10.26
CA TRP A 170 6.99 6.13 10.06
C TRP A 170 7.07 5.66 8.61
N ASN A 171 6.86 6.55 7.65
CA ASN A 171 6.89 6.20 6.23
C ASN A 171 8.28 5.79 5.74
N GLU A 172 9.34 6.30 6.35
CA GLU A 172 10.72 5.89 6.07
C GLU A 172 11.01 4.46 6.53
N GLY A 173 10.40 4.03 7.61
CA GLY A 173 10.64 2.72 8.23
C GLY A 173 10.27 1.53 7.33
N PHE A 174 10.65 0.33 7.79
CA PHE A 174 10.28 -0.93 7.12
C PHE A 174 8.80 -1.25 7.32
N SER A 175 8.14 -1.67 6.24
CA SER A 175 6.80 -2.23 6.36
C SER A 175 6.87 -3.63 6.91
N LYS A 176 6.24 -3.86 8.05
CA LYS A 176 6.00 -5.19 8.54
C LYS A 176 4.99 -5.90 7.63
N ILE A 177 5.15 -7.20 7.48
CA ILE A 177 4.20 -8.05 6.80
C ILE A 177 3.38 -8.75 7.87
N TYR A 178 2.06 -8.62 7.77
CA TYR A 178 1.15 -9.29 8.67
C TYR A 178 0.41 -10.41 7.95
N ILE A 179 0.26 -11.54 8.65
CA ILE A 179 -0.53 -12.69 8.21
C ILE A 179 -1.77 -12.73 9.09
N ARG A 180 -2.94 -12.66 8.46
CA ARG A 180 -4.21 -12.92 9.14
C ARG A 180 -4.59 -14.37 8.95
N THR A 181 -4.72 -15.12 10.06
CA THR A 181 -5.02 -16.56 10.05
C THR A 181 -5.50 -17.03 11.43
N ASN A 182 -6.25 -18.13 11.45
CA ASN A 182 -6.54 -18.90 12.65
C ASN A 182 -5.70 -20.19 12.74
N GLU A 183 -4.89 -20.45 11.70
CA GLU A 183 -4.02 -21.62 11.67
C GLU A 183 -2.71 -21.33 12.41
N LYS A 184 -2.19 -22.35 13.08
CA LYS A 184 -0.86 -22.26 13.71
C LYS A 184 0.23 -22.39 12.67
N ILE A 185 1.08 -21.39 12.55
CA ILE A 185 2.27 -21.39 11.70
C ILE A 185 3.46 -21.06 12.59
N ASP A 186 4.43 -21.96 12.65
CA ASP A 186 5.59 -21.79 13.52
C ASP A 186 6.45 -20.60 13.08
N GLY A 187 6.94 -19.85 14.06
CA GLY A 187 7.78 -18.67 13.85
C GLY A 187 7.01 -17.36 13.59
N LEU A 188 5.69 -17.39 13.39
CA LEU A 188 4.88 -16.16 13.39
C LEU A 188 4.90 -15.53 14.78
N LYS A 189 5.03 -14.20 14.82
CA LYS A 189 5.01 -13.44 16.06
C LYS A 189 3.60 -12.91 16.33
N SER A 190 3.08 -13.18 17.51
CA SER A 190 1.80 -12.63 17.96
C SER A 190 1.82 -11.11 17.99
N THR A 191 0.67 -10.52 17.69
CA THR A 191 0.45 -9.08 17.75
C THR A 191 -0.65 -8.76 18.78
N GLN A 192 -0.88 -7.50 19.04
CA GLN A 192 -2.01 -7.05 19.88
C GLN A 192 -3.37 -7.15 19.15
N TRP A 193 -3.38 -7.44 17.86
CA TRP A 193 -4.59 -7.55 17.04
C TRP A 193 -4.94 -9.01 16.84
N GLU A 194 -6.09 -9.41 17.31
CA GLU A 194 -6.57 -10.79 17.23
C GLU A 194 -6.61 -11.30 15.80
N GLY A 195 -6.09 -12.50 15.60
CA GLY A 195 -5.99 -13.15 14.27
C GLY A 195 -4.90 -12.59 13.35
N PHE A 196 -4.14 -11.56 13.76
CA PHE A 196 -3.04 -11.00 12.99
C PHE A 196 -1.69 -11.31 13.62
N PHE A 197 -0.78 -11.82 12.83
CA PHE A 197 0.57 -12.19 13.24
C PHE A 197 1.61 -11.49 12.35
N GLU A 198 2.72 -11.07 12.95
CA GLU A 198 3.85 -10.50 12.22
C GLU A 198 4.70 -11.63 11.60
N LEU A 199 4.96 -11.53 10.30
CA LEU A 199 5.88 -12.42 9.59
C LEU A 199 7.32 -12.06 9.99
N THR A 200 8.06 -13.02 10.53
CA THR A 200 9.46 -12.85 10.91
C THR A 200 10.38 -13.65 10.00
N ASP A 201 11.68 -13.45 10.15
CA ASP A 201 12.75 -14.25 9.48
C ASP A 201 12.83 -15.71 9.93
N LYS A 202 12.16 -16.05 11.05
CA LYS A 202 12.10 -17.42 11.60
C LYS A 202 11.05 -18.28 10.90
N VAL A 203 10.14 -17.67 10.12
CA VAL A 203 9.05 -18.38 9.43
C VAL A 203 9.56 -19.01 8.14
N ARG A 204 9.30 -20.29 7.93
CA ARG A 204 9.50 -20.89 6.62
C ARG A 204 8.41 -20.44 5.67
N TRP A 205 8.79 -19.73 4.61
CA TRP A 205 7.84 -19.18 3.65
C TRP A 205 6.92 -20.24 3.01
N GLN A 206 7.41 -21.47 2.84
CA GLN A 206 6.61 -22.58 2.31
C GLN A 206 5.40 -22.92 3.19
N ASP A 207 5.54 -22.84 4.52
CA ASP A 207 4.44 -23.10 5.44
C ASP A 207 3.34 -22.01 5.30
N VAL A 208 3.77 -20.75 5.15
CA VAL A 208 2.84 -19.65 4.86
C VAL A 208 2.13 -19.85 3.53
N LEU A 209 2.88 -20.21 2.47
CA LEU A 209 2.30 -20.44 1.13
C LEU A 209 1.23 -21.53 1.15
N THR A 210 1.47 -22.63 1.86
CA THR A 210 0.51 -23.73 1.98
C THR A 210 -0.82 -23.25 2.56
N VAL A 211 -0.79 -22.46 3.62
CA VAL A 211 -2.00 -21.93 4.29
C VAL A 211 -2.67 -20.85 3.46
N LEU A 212 -1.89 -19.99 2.75
CA LEU A 212 -2.41 -19.00 1.80
C LEU A 212 -3.13 -19.66 0.62
N GLN A 213 -2.54 -20.69 0.04
CA GLN A 213 -3.13 -21.44 -1.10
C GLN A 213 -4.39 -22.20 -0.71
N ALA A 214 -4.49 -22.64 0.54
CA ALA A 214 -5.70 -23.24 1.11
C ALA A 214 -6.80 -22.24 1.46
N GLY A 215 -6.57 -20.93 1.28
CA GLY A 215 -7.52 -19.87 1.66
C GLY A 215 -7.72 -19.68 3.17
N LYS A 216 -6.81 -20.21 3.98
CA LYS A 216 -6.87 -20.18 5.46
C LYS A 216 -6.00 -19.07 6.07
N ALA A 217 -5.19 -18.40 5.26
CA ALA A 217 -4.41 -17.24 5.65
C ALA A 217 -4.48 -16.15 4.58
N TYR A 218 -4.22 -14.90 4.98
CA TYR A 218 -4.19 -13.73 4.09
C TYR A 218 -3.07 -12.78 4.52
N ILE A 219 -2.32 -12.24 3.54
CA ILE A 219 -1.39 -11.15 3.80
C ILE A 219 -2.21 -9.86 3.87
N GLN A 220 -2.39 -9.34 5.08
CA GLN A 220 -3.30 -8.22 5.30
C GLN A 220 -2.85 -7.37 6.48
N ASP A 221 -3.01 -6.06 6.39
CA ASP A 221 -2.69 -5.14 7.47
C ASP A 221 -3.80 -5.12 8.54
N PRO A 222 -3.46 -5.00 9.84
CA PRO A 222 -4.44 -4.95 10.92
C PRO A 222 -5.47 -3.83 10.81
N MET A 223 -5.17 -2.71 10.16
CA MET A 223 -6.13 -1.63 9.91
C MET A 223 -7.41 -2.14 9.24
N THR A 224 -7.28 -3.13 8.36
CA THR A 224 -8.42 -3.65 7.59
C THR A 224 -9.51 -4.32 8.42
N ARG A 225 -9.23 -4.67 9.69
CA ARG A 225 -10.23 -5.22 10.64
C ARG A 225 -11.26 -4.17 11.08
N ILE A 226 -10.84 -2.90 11.17
CA ILE A 226 -11.64 -1.81 11.76
C ILE A 226 -12.99 -1.61 11.04
N PRO A 227 -13.01 -1.42 9.69
CA PRO A 227 -14.29 -1.31 9.00
C PRO A 227 -15.16 -2.57 9.11
N ILE A 228 -14.56 -3.76 9.25
CA ILE A 228 -15.29 -5.02 9.40
C ILE A 228 -15.88 -5.16 10.82
N GLU A 229 -15.20 -4.68 11.84
CA GLU A 229 -15.72 -4.60 13.20
C GLU A 229 -16.90 -3.63 13.28
N GLN A 230 -16.77 -2.45 12.66
CA GLN A 230 -17.86 -1.46 12.60
C GLN A 230 -19.05 -1.94 11.77
N LEU A 231 -18.84 -2.77 10.74
CA LEU A 231 -19.90 -3.36 9.95
C LEU A 231 -20.80 -4.28 10.79
N ASN A 232 -20.31 -4.78 11.92
CA ASN A 232 -21.04 -5.61 12.86
C ASN A 232 -21.79 -6.77 12.18
N VAL A 233 -21.04 -7.59 11.45
CA VAL A 233 -21.57 -8.73 10.67
C VAL A 233 -22.23 -9.74 11.60
N GLN A 234 -23.49 -10.09 11.29
CA GLN A 234 -24.27 -11.12 11.99
C GLN A 234 -24.56 -12.29 11.05
N LEU A 235 -24.72 -13.48 11.62
CA LEU A 235 -25.11 -14.66 10.83
C LEU A 235 -26.44 -14.40 10.09
N GLY A 236 -26.51 -14.85 8.84
CA GLY A 236 -27.68 -14.66 8.00
C GLY A 236 -27.80 -13.27 7.33
N ASN A 237 -26.90 -12.33 7.59
CA ASN A 237 -26.96 -11.01 6.95
C ASN A 237 -26.77 -11.12 5.42
N ASN A 238 -27.52 -10.28 4.70
CA ASN A 238 -27.21 -9.91 3.33
C ASN A 238 -26.29 -8.71 3.32
N ILE A 239 -25.10 -8.85 2.72
CA ILE A 239 -24.03 -7.85 2.76
C ILE A 239 -23.65 -7.42 1.35
N PHE A 240 -23.47 -6.11 1.19
CA PHE A 240 -23.00 -5.49 -0.05
C PHE A 240 -21.62 -4.91 0.18
N ASP A 241 -20.62 -5.40 -0.56
CA ASP A 241 -19.22 -4.97 -0.49
C ASP A 241 -18.85 -4.27 -1.80
N LEU A 242 -18.71 -2.95 -1.72
CA LEU A 242 -18.49 -2.06 -2.86
C LEU A 242 -17.04 -1.61 -2.95
N CYS A 243 -16.51 -1.55 -4.16
CA CYS A 243 -15.08 -1.37 -4.43
C CYS A 243 -14.25 -2.49 -3.77
N ALA A 244 -14.73 -3.72 -3.87
CA ALA A 244 -14.33 -4.87 -3.06
C ALA A 244 -12.91 -5.39 -3.34
N ALA A 245 -12.36 -5.13 -4.55
CA ALA A 245 -11.06 -5.69 -4.94
C ALA A 245 -9.89 -5.17 -4.10
N PRO A 246 -8.95 -6.02 -3.74
CA PRO A 246 -8.74 -7.40 -4.21
C PRO A 246 -9.51 -8.49 -3.44
N GLY A 247 -10.46 -8.16 -2.55
CA GLY A 247 -11.30 -9.12 -1.83
C GLY A 247 -10.89 -9.42 -0.39
N GLY A 248 -9.91 -8.71 0.15
CA GLY A 248 -9.43 -8.98 1.52
C GLY A 248 -10.47 -8.68 2.61
N LYS A 249 -11.28 -7.63 2.43
CA LYS A 249 -12.42 -7.31 3.32
C LYS A 249 -13.59 -8.26 3.09
N THR A 250 -13.91 -8.56 1.82
CA THR A 250 -14.92 -9.57 1.44
C THR A 250 -14.69 -10.89 2.14
N VAL A 251 -13.44 -11.37 2.16
CA VAL A 251 -13.07 -12.62 2.84
C VAL A 251 -13.26 -12.53 4.36
N GLN A 252 -12.91 -11.40 4.98
CA GLN A 252 -13.16 -11.21 6.42
C GLN A 252 -14.67 -11.28 6.73
N ILE A 253 -15.50 -10.66 5.89
CA ILE A 253 -16.96 -10.71 5.99
C ILE A 253 -17.45 -12.15 5.84
N ALA A 254 -16.99 -12.86 4.79
CA ALA A 254 -17.39 -14.24 4.50
C ALA A 254 -17.04 -15.20 5.66
N GLN A 255 -15.88 -15.03 6.28
CA GLN A 255 -15.49 -15.81 7.45
C GLN A 255 -16.39 -15.56 8.66
N LYS A 256 -16.83 -14.30 8.90
CA LYS A 256 -17.76 -13.97 9.99
C LYS A 256 -19.17 -14.50 9.74
N LEU A 257 -19.61 -14.58 8.49
CA LEU A 257 -20.91 -15.15 8.10
C LEU A 257 -21.00 -16.68 8.21
N GLN A 258 -19.88 -17.39 8.31
CA GLN A 258 -19.84 -18.85 8.47
C GLN A 258 -20.73 -19.62 7.46
N GLN A 259 -20.70 -19.22 6.19
CA GLN A 259 -21.52 -19.76 5.09
C GLN A 259 -23.04 -19.49 5.21
N THR A 260 -23.46 -18.60 6.11
CA THR A 260 -24.84 -18.11 6.18
C THR A 260 -24.98 -16.79 5.44
N GLY A 261 -26.23 -16.44 5.03
CA GLY A 261 -26.48 -15.18 4.32
C GLY A 261 -25.87 -15.10 2.93
N CYS A 262 -25.75 -13.87 2.41
CA CYS A 262 -25.29 -13.58 1.07
C CYS A 262 -24.32 -12.40 1.08
N ILE A 263 -23.26 -12.46 0.29
CA ILE A 263 -22.37 -11.31 0.02
C ILE A 263 -22.41 -11.04 -1.48
N VAL A 264 -22.73 -9.82 -1.86
CA VAL A 264 -22.52 -9.33 -3.23
C VAL A 264 -21.32 -8.39 -3.22
N ALA A 265 -20.26 -8.77 -3.92
CA ALA A 265 -19.02 -8.02 -4.00
C ALA A 265 -18.86 -7.42 -5.41
N VAL A 266 -18.77 -6.09 -5.45
CA VAL A 266 -18.75 -5.32 -6.71
C VAL A 266 -17.43 -4.58 -6.85
N ASP A 267 -16.83 -4.66 -8.04
CA ASP A 267 -15.70 -3.83 -8.45
C ASP A 267 -15.68 -3.70 -9.98
N LEU A 268 -14.83 -2.84 -10.49
CA LEU A 268 -14.64 -2.64 -11.92
C LEU A 268 -14.25 -3.97 -12.63
N PRO A 269 -14.68 -4.21 -13.87
CA PRO A 269 -14.41 -5.45 -14.59
C PRO A 269 -12.95 -5.86 -14.65
N ASN A 270 -12.04 -4.91 -14.77
CA ASN A 270 -10.60 -5.15 -14.82
C ASN A 270 -9.98 -5.60 -13.47
N HIS A 271 -10.71 -5.46 -12.36
CA HIS A 271 -10.28 -5.87 -11.02
C HIS A 271 -10.78 -7.27 -10.63
N MET A 272 -11.74 -7.81 -11.36
CA MET A 272 -12.46 -9.05 -11.00
C MET A 272 -11.55 -10.27 -10.87
N LYS A 273 -10.49 -10.39 -11.69
CA LYS A 273 -9.57 -11.54 -11.64
C LYS A 273 -8.97 -11.78 -10.25
N ARG A 274 -8.57 -10.69 -9.57
CA ARG A 274 -7.99 -10.78 -8.21
C ARG A 274 -9.04 -11.04 -7.16
N LEU A 275 -10.20 -10.39 -7.29
CA LEU A 275 -11.33 -10.58 -6.39
C LEU A 275 -11.78 -12.04 -6.42
N GLN A 276 -12.00 -12.61 -7.61
CA GLN A 276 -12.37 -14.01 -7.81
C GLN A 276 -11.33 -14.98 -7.23
N ALA A 277 -10.03 -14.74 -7.48
CA ALA A 277 -8.96 -15.60 -6.96
C ALA A 277 -8.95 -15.67 -5.44
N ASN A 278 -9.24 -14.55 -4.76
CA ASN A 278 -9.20 -14.45 -3.30
C ASN A 278 -10.49 -14.96 -2.64
N THR A 279 -11.64 -14.90 -3.31
CA THR A 279 -12.95 -15.28 -2.76
C THR A 279 -13.43 -16.68 -3.14
N LYS A 280 -12.70 -17.40 -3.99
CA LYS A 280 -13.09 -18.71 -4.57
C LYS A 280 -13.45 -19.80 -3.55
N PHE A 281 -13.04 -19.65 -2.30
CA PHE A 281 -13.33 -20.61 -1.23
C PHE A 281 -14.64 -20.31 -0.46
N TYR A 282 -15.35 -19.23 -0.85
CA TYR A 282 -16.53 -18.73 -0.14
C TYR A 282 -17.75 -18.74 -1.08
N PRO A 283 -18.54 -19.83 -1.11
CA PRO A 283 -19.66 -19.98 -2.08
C PRO A 283 -20.78 -18.95 -1.89
N GLN A 284 -20.89 -18.34 -0.70
CA GLN A 284 -21.86 -17.28 -0.40
C GLN A 284 -21.46 -15.92 -0.99
N VAL A 285 -20.31 -15.81 -1.67
CA VAL A 285 -19.84 -14.57 -2.32
C VAL A 285 -20.23 -14.57 -3.80
N HIS A 286 -21.09 -13.65 -4.16
CA HIS A 286 -21.50 -13.38 -5.53
C HIS A 286 -20.70 -12.18 -6.07
N LEU A 287 -20.09 -12.33 -7.23
CA LEU A 287 -19.21 -11.34 -7.82
C LEU A 287 -19.91 -10.58 -8.94
N MET A 288 -19.83 -9.26 -8.93
CA MET A 288 -20.39 -8.41 -9.98
C MET A 288 -19.32 -7.44 -10.51
N GLY A 289 -18.92 -7.59 -11.76
CA GLY A 289 -17.95 -6.73 -12.45
C GLY A 289 -18.65 -5.53 -13.08
N LYS A 290 -18.85 -4.45 -12.30
CA LYS A 290 -19.53 -3.22 -12.77
C LYS A 290 -19.04 -2.00 -12.02
N ASP A 291 -19.14 -0.82 -12.63
CA ASP A 291 -18.95 0.44 -11.90
C ASP A 291 -20.07 0.63 -10.87
N VAL A 292 -19.71 0.94 -9.65
CA VAL A 292 -20.67 1.15 -8.55
C VAL A 292 -21.66 2.26 -8.89
N LEU A 293 -21.24 3.32 -9.57
CA LEU A 293 -22.11 4.45 -9.95
C LEU A 293 -23.15 4.06 -11.01
N GLU A 294 -22.84 3.05 -11.83
CA GLU A 294 -23.72 2.54 -12.90
C GLU A 294 -24.68 1.43 -12.46
N LEU A 295 -24.63 0.98 -11.19
CA LEU A 295 -25.53 -0.08 -10.67
C LEU A 295 -27.00 0.33 -10.78
N GLN A 296 -27.83 -0.62 -11.21
CA GLN A 296 -29.29 -0.46 -11.34
C GLN A 296 -30.02 -1.65 -10.69
N GLU A 297 -31.33 -1.52 -10.42
CA GLU A 297 -32.13 -2.58 -9.81
C GLU A 297 -32.16 -3.86 -10.65
N ASP A 298 -32.14 -3.72 -11.97
CA ASP A 298 -32.07 -4.84 -12.92
C ASP A 298 -30.82 -5.71 -12.76
N ASP A 299 -29.72 -5.16 -12.27
CA ASP A 299 -28.49 -5.94 -12.05
C ASP A 299 -28.66 -6.99 -10.93
N PHE A 300 -29.57 -6.74 -10.01
CA PHE A 300 -29.86 -7.64 -8.91
C PHE A 300 -30.95 -8.65 -9.26
N SER A 301 -32.05 -8.21 -9.86
CA SER A 301 -33.17 -9.06 -10.21
C SER A 301 -32.80 -10.15 -11.23
N LYS A 302 -31.98 -9.82 -12.25
CA LYS A 302 -31.49 -10.77 -13.23
C LYS A 302 -30.60 -11.88 -12.66
N ASN A 303 -30.00 -11.65 -11.50
CA ASN A 303 -29.10 -12.58 -10.84
C ASN A 303 -29.69 -13.17 -9.55
N GLU A 304 -30.98 -12.97 -9.30
CA GLU A 304 -31.69 -13.40 -8.08
C GLU A 304 -31.01 -12.92 -6.79
N LEU A 305 -30.39 -11.72 -6.80
CA LEU A 305 -29.68 -11.12 -5.70
C LEU A 305 -30.56 -10.12 -4.95
N PRO A 306 -30.31 -9.90 -3.64
CA PRO A 306 -31.03 -8.87 -2.87
C PRO A 306 -30.85 -7.49 -3.48
N SER A 307 -31.91 -6.68 -3.51
CA SER A 307 -31.86 -5.26 -3.91
C SER A 307 -31.60 -4.31 -2.73
N SER A 308 -31.68 -4.82 -1.48
CA SER A 308 -31.36 -4.08 -0.26
C SER A 308 -30.66 -4.98 0.75
N TYR A 309 -29.80 -4.41 1.55
CA TYR A 309 -28.82 -5.15 2.35
C TYR A 309 -28.86 -4.72 3.82
N ASP A 310 -28.60 -5.67 4.70
CA ASP A 310 -28.46 -5.46 6.14
C ASP A 310 -27.25 -4.61 6.46
N ARG A 311 -26.18 -4.87 5.71
CA ARG A 311 -24.88 -4.24 5.86
C ARG A 311 -24.32 -3.86 4.50
N VAL A 312 -23.85 -2.65 4.38
CA VAL A 312 -23.15 -2.17 3.18
C VAL A 312 -21.78 -1.67 3.59
N LEU A 313 -20.74 -2.19 2.98
CA LEU A 313 -19.37 -1.71 3.08
C LEU A 313 -19.00 -1.01 1.77
N ILE A 314 -18.42 0.17 1.88
CA ILE A 314 -17.80 0.82 0.75
C ILE A 314 -16.38 1.25 1.09
N ASP A 315 -15.39 0.60 0.44
CA ASP A 315 -13.96 0.88 0.58
C ASP A 315 -13.49 1.74 -0.59
N VAL A 316 -13.72 3.04 -0.48
CA VAL A 316 -13.60 3.95 -1.63
C VAL A 316 -12.17 4.10 -2.16
N PRO A 317 -12.00 4.34 -3.47
CA PRO A 317 -10.72 4.80 -4.01
C PRO A 317 -10.31 6.10 -3.34
N CYS A 318 -9.04 6.19 -2.88
CA CYS A 318 -8.55 7.32 -2.11
C CYS A 318 -7.08 7.64 -2.44
N SER A 319 -6.54 8.68 -1.83
CA SER A 319 -5.14 9.11 -2.01
C SER A 319 -4.10 8.07 -1.55
N ASN A 320 -4.49 7.09 -0.73
CA ASN A 320 -3.61 6.09 -0.14
C ASN A 320 -2.52 6.68 0.80
N THR A 321 -2.73 7.84 1.36
CA THR A 321 -1.74 8.51 2.23
C THR A 321 -1.52 7.80 3.56
N GLY A 322 -2.46 6.96 4.00
CA GLY A 322 -2.28 6.10 5.17
C GLY A 322 -1.35 4.90 4.96
N VAL A 323 -1.03 4.55 3.70
CA VAL A 323 -0.28 3.33 3.36
C VAL A 323 1.05 3.59 2.63
N ILE A 324 1.56 4.83 2.65
CA ILE A 324 2.79 5.24 1.94
C ILE A 324 3.98 4.35 2.31
N ARG A 325 4.13 3.98 3.59
CA ARG A 325 5.19 3.08 4.05
C ARG A 325 5.26 1.79 3.24
N ARG A 326 4.10 1.26 2.84
CA ARG A 326 3.92 0.01 2.10
C ARG A 326 3.85 0.21 0.58
N LYS A 327 3.31 1.37 0.16
CA LYS A 327 3.12 1.76 -1.24
C LYS A 327 3.78 3.12 -1.50
N PRO A 328 5.11 3.24 -1.44
CA PRO A 328 5.78 4.54 -1.58
C PRO A 328 5.65 5.14 -2.98
N ASP A 329 5.28 4.34 -4.00
CA ASP A 329 4.98 4.81 -5.35
C ASP A 329 3.75 5.76 -5.42
N VAL A 330 2.93 5.80 -4.36
CA VAL A 330 1.85 6.77 -4.18
C VAL A 330 2.38 8.20 -4.29
N LEU A 331 3.51 8.51 -3.66
CA LEU A 331 4.11 9.85 -3.66
C LEU A 331 4.48 10.35 -5.07
N ASN A 332 4.75 9.45 -6.02
CA ASN A 332 5.08 9.81 -7.39
C ASN A 332 3.86 10.08 -8.27
N ARG A 333 2.67 9.75 -7.80
CA ARG A 333 1.40 9.83 -8.54
C ARG A 333 0.46 10.89 -8.02
N LEU A 334 0.56 11.24 -6.73
CA LEU A 334 -0.29 12.24 -6.12
C LEU A 334 0.06 13.65 -6.59
N SER A 335 -0.98 14.41 -6.85
CA SER A 335 -0.96 15.83 -7.18
C SER A 335 -1.94 16.61 -6.28
N PRO A 336 -1.80 17.92 -6.14
CA PRO A 336 -2.75 18.74 -5.37
C PRO A 336 -4.22 18.57 -5.84
N SER A 337 -4.46 18.40 -7.14
CA SER A 337 -5.79 18.22 -7.70
C SER A 337 -6.48 16.94 -7.27
N ASP A 338 -5.73 15.88 -6.89
CA ASP A 338 -6.33 14.64 -6.40
C ASP A 338 -7.13 14.88 -5.11
N PHE A 339 -6.69 15.81 -4.26
CA PHE A 339 -7.36 16.17 -3.01
C PHE A 339 -8.62 17.04 -3.20
N GLU A 340 -8.87 17.48 -4.41
CA GLU A 340 -10.13 18.16 -4.80
C GLU A 340 -11.09 17.20 -5.52
N ILE A 341 -10.53 16.23 -6.27
CA ILE A 341 -11.30 15.31 -7.11
C ILE A 341 -11.77 14.09 -6.29
N LEU A 342 -10.88 13.46 -5.50
CA LEU A 342 -11.20 12.25 -4.78
C LEU A 342 -12.36 12.42 -3.79
N PRO A 343 -12.45 13.47 -2.95
CA PRO A 343 -13.59 13.65 -2.06
C PRO A 343 -14.94 13.74 -2.78
N LYS A 344 -14.99 14.31 -3.99
CA LYS A 344 -16.21 14.37 -4.80
C LYS A 344 -16.65 13.00 -5.27
N ILE A 345 -15.71 12.22 -5.83
CA ILE A 345 -15.98 10.84 -6.26
C ILE A 345 -16.42 9.98 -5.06
N GLN A 346 -15.75 10.13 -3.93
CA GLN A 346 -16.06 9.40 -2.70
C GLN A 346 -17.45 9.74 -2.18
N PHE A 347 -17.84 11.00 -2.23
CA PHE A 347 -19.17 11.46 -1.89
C PHE A 347 -20.26 10.83 -2.80
N GLU A 348 -20.05 10.84 -4.12
CA GLU A 348 -20.97 10.23 -5.08
C GLU A 348 -21.11 8.71 -4.84
N LEU A 349 -20.00 8.03 -4.58
CA LEU A 349 -19.96 6.60 -4.24
C LEU A 349 -20.72 6.31 -2.94
N LEU A 350 -20.54 7.14 -1.91
CA LEU A 350 -21.24 7.00 -0.62
C LEU A 350 -22.75 7.24 -0.79
N CYS A 351 -23.15 8.24 -1.57
CA CYS A 351 -24.55 8.49 -1.93
C CYS A 351 -25.16 7.31 -2.69
N LYS A 352 -24.39 6.70 -3.61
CA LYS A 352 -24.84 5.51 -4.34
C LYS A 352 -25.01 4.30 -3.40
N ALA A 353 -24.03 4.04 -2.55
CA ALA A 353 -24.05 2.96 -1.57
C ALA A 353 -25.24 3.06 -0.61
N SER A 354 -25.63 4.27 -0.20
CA SER A 354 -26.71 4.51 0.76
C SER A 354 -28.10 4.04 0.26
N LYS A 355 -28.28 3.98 -1.07
CA LYS A 355 -29.53 3.52 -1.69
C LYS A 355 -29.80 2.04 -1.40
N PHE A 356 -28.75 1.24 -1.28
CA PHE A 356 -28.84 -0.20 -1.08
C PHE A 356 -28.96 -0.63 0.39
N VAL A 357 -28.86 0.32 1.33
CA VAL A 357 -29.01 0.03 2.75
C VAL A 357 -30.50 -0.09 3.09
N ARG A 358 -30.93 -1.19 3.72
CA ARG A 358 -32.30 -1.32 4.23
C ARG A 358 -32.53 -0.39 5.42
N LYS A 359 -33.79 -0.17 5.78
CA LYS A 359 -34.14 0.51 7.04
C LYS A 359 -33.49 -0.22 8.24
N GLU A 360 -32.95 0.51 9.20
CA GLU A 360 -32.19 0.02 10.35
C GLU A 360 -30.86 -0.69 9.96
N GLY A 361 -30.50 -0.71 8.68
CA GLY A 361 -29.24 -1.27 8.18
C GLY A 361 -28.04 -0.36 8.46
N LEU A 362 -26.83 -0.93 8.35
CA LEU A 362 -25.58 -0.21 8.54
C LEU A 362 -24.85 0.01 7.22
N LEU A 363 -24.28 1.20 7.07
CA LEU A 363 -23.37 1.59 5.99
C LEU A 363 -22.02 1.94 6.58
N VAL A 364 -20.98 1.22 6.22
CA VAL A 364 -19.60 1.54 6.61
C VAL A 364 -18.86 2.15 5.43
N TYR A 365 -18.43 3.38 5.61
CA TYR A 365 -17.53 4.08 4.71
C TYR A 365 -16.10 3.88 5.18
N SER A 366 -15.19 3.50 4.29
CA SER A 366 -13.79 3.19 4.61
C SER A 366 -12.82 3.75 3.59
N THR A 367 -11.67 4.25 4.06
CA THR A 367 -10.55 4.70 3.24
C THR A 367 -9.23 4.16 3.77
N CYS A 368 -8.19 4.13 2.93
CA CYS A 368 -6.79 3.99 3.35
C CYS A 368 -6.04 5.34 3.30
N SER A 369 -6.75 6.44 3.53
CA SER A 369 -6.23 7.80 3.59
C SER A 369 -6.24 8.33 5.02
N ILE A 370 -5.25 9.16 5.36
CA ILE A 370 -5.26 9.98 6.58
C ILE A 370 -5.77 11.40 6.31
N ASP A 371 -6.18 11.70 5.10
CA ASP A 371 -6.63 13.04 4.73
C ASP A 371 -8.02 13.34 5.34
N PRO A 372 -8.18 14.43 6.11
CA PRO A 372 -9.46 14.76 6.74
C PRO A 372 -10.59 15.03 5.75
N GLU A 373 -10.28 15.59 4.56
CA GLU A 373 -11.30 15.88 3.54
C GLU A 373 -11.83 14.60 2.89
N GLU A 374 -10.98 13.55 2.79
CA GLU A 374 -11.40 12.23 2.29
C GLU A 374 -12.13 11.40 3.35
N ASN A 375 -12.09 11.78 4.61
CA ASN A 375 -12.66 11.07 5.76
C ASN A 375 -13.85 11.85 6.34
N GLU A 376 -13.62 12.66 7.36
CA GLU A 376 -14.66 13.42 8.04
C GLU A 376 -15.38 14.39 7.10
N GLY A 377 -14.68 14.99 6.14
CA GLY A 377 -15.23 15.93 5.17
C GLY A 377 -16.33 15.30 4.31
N VAL A 378 -16.06 14.13 3.73
CA VAL A 378 -17.03 13.36 2.92
C VAL A 378 -18.24 12.94 3.76
N VAL A 379 -18.00 12.37 4.95
CA VAL A 379 -19.08 11.89 5.82
C VAL A 379 -19.96 13.02 6.33
N LYS A 380 -19.37 14.15 6.69
CA LYS A 380 -20.11 15.35 7.10
C LYS A 380 -21.02 15.84 5.98
N SER A 381 -20.47 16.01 4.78
CA SER A 381 -21.25 16.44 3.60
C SER A 381 -22.39 15.48 3.27
N PHE A 382 -22.15 14.17 3.43
CA PHE A 382 -23.18 13.14 3.25
C PHE A 382 -24.34 13.31 4.27
N LEU A 383 -24.03 13.45 5.55
CA LEU A 383 -25.04 13.59 6.62
C LEU A 383 -25.83 14.91 6.54
N GLU A 384 -25.24 15.94 5.97
CA GLU A 384 -25.95 17.21 5.70
C GLU A 384 -27.08 17.01 4.67
N GLN A 385 -26.90 16.12 3.68
CA GLN A 385 -27.86 15.87 2.62
C GLN A 385 -28.79 14.66 2.89
N HIS A 386 -28.35 13.70 3.71
CA HIS A 386 -29.08 12.45 3.98
C HIS A 386 -29.53 12.37 5.42
N LYS A 387 -30.60 13.13 5.78
CA LYS A 387 -31.12 13.25 7.15
C LYS A 387 -31.71 11.96 7.73
N ASN A 388 -31.89 10.96 6.90
CA ASN A 388 -32.30 9.60 7.29
C ASN A 388 -31.12 8.70 7.65
N PHE A 389 -29.91 9.25 7.78
CA PHE A 389 -28.74 8.54 8.31
C PHE A 389 -28.20 9.27 9.54
N ILE A 390 -27.68 8.48 10.48
CA ILE A 390 -26.96 8.97 11.66
C ILE A 390 -25.58 8.30 11.74
N LEU A 391 -24.57 9.04 12.22
CA LEU A 391 -23.25 8.49 12.51
C LEU A 391 -23.30 7.74 13.87
N LEU A 392 -23.00 6.45 13.88
CA LEU A 392 -22.90 5.64 15.09
C LEU A 392 -21.50 5.64 15.69
N SER A 393 -20.49 5.50 14.84
CA SER A 393 -19.10 5.48 15.27
C SER A 393 -18.19 5.93 14.14
N SER A 394 -17.01 6.44 14.51
CA SER A 394 -15.93 6.77 13.60
C SER A 394 -14.60 6.35 14.19
N HIS A 395 -13.66 5.98 13.34
CA HIS A 395 -12.29 5.68 13.71
C HIS A 395 -11.33 6.17 12.65
N ILE A 396 -10.34 6.97 13.06
CA ILE A 396 -9.23 7.36 12.21
C ILE A 396 -7.96 6.71 12.75
N SER A 397 -7.36 5.85 11.95
CA SER A 397 -6.07 5.25 12.23
C SER A 397 -4.96 6.15 11.75
N LEU A 398 -4.09 6.56 12.67
CA LEU A 398 -2.88 7.32 12.38
C LEU A 398 -1.66 6.41 12.54
N PRO A 399 -0.92 6.11 11.45
CA PRO A 399 0.08 5.05 11.44
C PRO A 399 1.15 5.16 12.53
N TRP A 400 1.56 6.38 12.85
CA TRP A 400 2.59 6.67 13.86
C TRP A 400 2.09 6.57 15.31
N ILE A 401 0.77 6.39 15.50
CA ILE A 401 0.13 6.17 16.81
C ILE A 401 -0.25 4.70 16.94
N ASP A 402 -0.95 4.16 15.95
CA ASP A 402 -1.59 2.85 16.02
C ASP A 402 -0.65 1.68 15.66
N GLY A 403 0.48 1.98 15.03
CA GLY A 403 1.49 0.96 14.69
C GLY A 403 1.13 0.04 13.51
N HIS A 404 0.08 0.37 12.76
CA HIS A 404 -0.34 -0.27 11.51
C HIS A 404 -0.64 0.78 10.43
N ASP A 405 -1.13 0.39 9.26
CA ASP A 405 -1.49 1.33 8.19
C ASP A 405 -2.58 2.32 8.67
N GLY A 406 -2.59 3.51 8.08
CA GLY A 406 -3.59 4.53 8.36
C GLY A 406 -4.83 4.40 7.49
N GLY A 407 -5.92 5.01 7.96
CA GLY A 407 -7.18 5.07 7.21
C GLY A 407 -8.34 5.52 8.08
N GLY A 408 -9.50 5.69 7.46
CA GLY A 408 -10.75 6.03 8.12
C GLY A 408 -11.78 4.92 8.02
N ALA A 409 -12.63 4.79 9.03
CA ALA A 409 -13.83 3.96 9.01
C ALA A 409 -14.95 4.67 9.75
N PHE A 410 -16.12 4.77 9.13
CA PHE A 410 -17.29 5.48 9.66
C PHE A 410 -18.53 4.60 9.49
N CYS A 411 -19.18 4.29 10.60
CA CYS A 411 -20.40 3.51 10.61
C CYS A 411 -21.62 4.42 10.67
N LEU A 412 -22.45 4.33 9.65
CA LEU A 412 -23.69 5.08 9.50
C LEU A 412 -24.88 4.13 9.60
N LYS A 413 -25.93 4.54 10.29
CA LYS A 413 -27.20 3.79 10.39
C LYS A 413 -28.27 4.51 9.63
N LYS A 414 -29.04 3.77 8.82
CA LYS A 414 -30.25 4.27 8.15
C LYS A 414 -31.44 4.16 9.09
N CYS A 415 -32.09 5.28 9.38
CA CYS A 415 -33.29 5.38 10.24
C CYS A 415 -34.57 5.08 9.50
#